data_76bb485d29443d7cb1665940c7fe9911
#
_entry.id   76bb485d29443d7cb1665940c7fe9911
#
_cell.length_a   1.000
_cell.length_b   1.000
_cell.length_c   1.000
_cell.angle_alpha   90.00
_cell.angle_beta   90.00
_cell.angle_gamma   90.00
#
_symmetry.space_group_name_H-M   'P 1'
#
loop_
_entity.id
_entity.type
_entity.pdbx_description
1 polymer ?
#
loop_
_entity_poly.entity_id
_entity_poly.type
_entity_poly.pdbx_seq_one_letter_code
_entity_poly.pdbx_strand_id
1 'polypeptide(L)'
;SGNWVGGSEIEKFEKKISKICKTKYCVSLNSGTDALTLALHLLGVKRGDEVITPPNSFIASTAVIIHLGAKPIFVDVKKDQNIDEKKIEEKITSKTKAIMPVHLTGRMCAMDKIMNISKKYKIPVVEDCAQSIMSKYKGKMSGAWGDVGCFSAHPLKNLNAIGDAGYLTTNNKYICNQIKNLRTHGMEESRNNVKNFGYVSRMDNLQASVLNFRLEKLKKVNKIRRDN
;
A
#
# COMPACT_ATOMS: atom_id res chain seq x y z
N SER A 1 16.31 -19.82 -16.79
CA SER A 1 15.32 -19.09 -17.61
C SER A 1 15.60 -17.61 -17.47
N GLY A 2 15.79 -16.86 -18.56
CA GLY A 2 16.16 -15.43 -18.54
C GLY A 2 15.03 -14.46 -18.19
N ASN A 3 14.05 -14.86 -17.41
CA ASN A 3 12.92 -14.00 -17.00
C ASN A 3 13.32 -13.16 -15.78
N TRP A 4 13.97 -12.02 -16.01
CA TRP A 4 14.40 -11.10 -14.96
C TRP A 4 13.24 -10.23 -14.44
N VAL A 5 12.32 -9.85 -15.32
CA VAL A 5 11.15 -9.00 -15.06
C VAL A 5 9.88 -9.75 -15.48
N GLY A 6 8.96 -9.92 -14.56
CA GLY A 6 7.83 -10.83 -14.75
C GLY A 6 8.23 -12.30 -14.50
N GLY A 7 7.25 -13.20 -14.48
CA GLY A 7 7.50 -14.64 -14.35
C GLY A 7 6.84 -15.27 -13.13
N SER A 8 7.00 -16.59 -13.03
CA SER A 8 6.28 -17.44 -12.07
C SER A 8 6.52 -17.09 -10.60
N GLU A 9 7.72 -16.60 -10.24
CA GLU A 9 7.99 -16.24 -8.84
C GLU A 9 7.20 -15.00 -8.40
N ILE A 10 6.95 -14.04 -9.31
CA ILE A 10 6.10 -12.89 -9.05
C ILE A 10 4.64 -13.34 -8.85
N GLU A 11 4.13 -14.17 -9.74
CA GLU A 11 2.76 -14.69 -9.64
C GLU A 11 2.55 -15.49 -8.35
N LYS A 12 3.52 -16.33 -8.00
CA LYS A 12 3.53 -17.11 -6.76
C LYS A 12 3.54 -16.20 -5.52
N PHE A 13 4.34 -15.14 -5.55
CA PHE A 13 4.41 -14.13 -4.49
C PHE A 13 3.07 -13.41 -4.34
N GLU A 14 2.53 -12.85 -5.43
CA GLU A 14 1.24 -12.14 -5.42
C GLU A 14 0.12 -13.05 -4.88
N LYS A 15 0.07 -14.31 -5.28
CA LYS A 15 -0.89 -15.30 -4.78
C LYS A 15 -0.72 -15.60 -3.28
N LYS A 16 0.52 -15.74 -2.80
CA LYS A 16 0.79 -15.96 -1.37
C LYS A 16 0.39 -14.76 -0.52
N ILE A 17 0.73 -13.53 -0.97
CA ILE A 17 0.38 -12.30 -0.25
C ILE A 17 -1.13 -12.09 -0.20
N SER A 18 -1.83 -12.23 -1.31
CA SER A 18 -3.30 -12.09 -1.32
C SER A 18 -3.96 -13.06 -0.34
N LYS A 19 -3.47 -14.30 -0.24
CA LYS A 19 -3.94 -15.29 0.74
C LYS A 19 -3.63 -14.87 2.19
N ILE A 20 -2.43 -14.34 2.45
CA ILE A 20 -2.02 -13.86 3.79
C ILE A 20 -2.87 -12.67 4.21
N CYS A 21 -3.01 -11.67 3.37
CA CYS A 21 -3.80 -10.47 3.64
C CYS A 21 -5.31 -10.71 3.57
N LYS A 22 -5.75 -11.88 3.08
CA LYS A 22 -7.17 -12.19 2.84
C LYS A 22 -7.84 -11.18 1.89
N THR A 23 -7.12 -10.81 0.84
CA THR A 23 -7.60 -9.95 -0.26
C THR A 23 -7.71 -10.76 -1.55
N LYS A 24 -8.50 -10.27 -2.50
CA LYS A 24 -8.67 -10.94 -3.79
C LYS A 24 -7.43 -10.82 -4.68
N TYR A 25 -6.73 -9.68 -4.60
CA TYR A 25 -5.63 -9.35 -5.49
C TYR A 25 -4.44 -8.79 -4.72
N CYS A 26 -3.26 -9.07 -5.25
CA CYS A 26 -2.00 -8.43 -4.92
C CYS A 26 -1.30 -8.06 -6.23
N VAL A 27 -0.62 -6.92 -6.25
CA VAL A 27 0.22 -6.48 -7.37
C VAL A 27 1.57 -6.08 -6.83
N SER A 28 2.63 -6.74 -7.29
CA SER A 28 4.02 -6.46 -6.93
C SER A 28 4.54 -5.23 -7.65
N LEU A 29 5.36 -4.45 -6.97
CA LEU A 29 5.92 -3.18 -7.41
C LEU A 29 7.39 -3.08 -6.99
N ASN A 30 8.12 -2.07 -7.48
CA ASN A 30 9.53 -1.91 -7.12
C ASN A 30 9.74 -1.35 -5.70
N SER A 31 8.75 -0.66 -5.12
CA SER A 31 8.87 -0.09 -3.77
C SER A 31 7.51 0.13 -3.11
N GLY A 32 7.53 0.29 -1.77
CA GLY A 32 6.34 0.73 -1.03
C GLY A 32 5.94 2.17 -1.36
N THR A 33 6.91 3.02 -1.69
CA THR A 33 6.68 4.40 -2.15
C THR A 33 5.86 4.41 -3.44
N ASP A 34 6.23 3.58 -4.41
CA ASP A 34 5.46 3.45 -5.65
C ASP A 34 4.08 2.84 -5.41
N ALA A 35 3.95 1.93 -4.46
CA ALA A 35 2.64 1.39 -4.09
C ALA A 35 1.69 2.50 -3.64
N LEU A 36 2.16 3.43 -2.78
CA LEU A 36 1.39 4.59 -2.34
C LEU A 36 1.13 5.56 -3.50
N THR A 37 2.15 5.88 -4.30
CA THR A 37 2.04 6.80 -5.44
C THR A 37 1.00 6.32 -6.44
N LEU A 38 1.11 5.06 -6.88
CA LEU A 38 0.21 4.50 -7.88
C LEU A 38 -1.21 4.33 -7.35
N ALA A 39 -1.37 3.99 -6.07
CA ALA A 39 -2.68 3.91 -5.43
C ALA A 39 -3.38 5.27 -5.41
N LEU A 40 -2.71 6.32 -4.91
CA LEU A 40 -3.26 7.67 -4.86
C LEU A 40 -3.52 8.22 -6.26
N HIS A 41 -2.57 8.04 -7.21
CA HIS A 41 -2.74 8.45 -8.60
C HIS A 41 -3.98 7.81 -9.24
N LEU A 42 -4.14 6.49 -9.09
CA LEU A 42 -5.29 5.78 -9.66
C LEU A 42 -6.63 6.21 -9.04
N LEU A 43 -6.63 6.57 -7.76
CA LEU A 43 -7.82 7.11 -7.08
C LEU A 43 -8.09 8.57 -7.47
N GLY A 44 -7.31 9.13 -8.39
CA GLY A 44 -7.51 10.43 -8.99
C GLY A 44 -6.96 11.59 -8.16
N VAL A 45 -6.04 11.34 -7.25
CA VAL A 45 -5.32 12.40 -6.52
C VAL A 45 -4.41 13.15 -7.49
N LYS A 46 -4.54 14.48 -7.53
CA LYS A 46 -3.84 15.38 -8.44
C LYS A 46 -3.61 16.74 -7.81
N ARG A 47 -2.98 17.64 -8.55
CA ARG A 47 -2.74 19.02 -8.12
C ARG A 47 -4.03 19.70 -7.63
N GLY A 48 -3.95 20.26 -6.42
CA GLY A 48 -5.03 20.98 -5.77
C GLY A 48 -5.92 20.13 -4.87
N ASP A 49 -5.81 18.80 -4.93
CA ASP A 49 -6.49 17.90 -4.01
C ASP A 49 -5.79 17.84 -2.65
N GLU A 50 -6.50 17.30 -1.66
CA GLU A 50 -6.02 17.10 -0.30
C GLU A 50 -6.06 15.62 0.08
N VAL A 51 -5.02 15.16 0.79
CA VAL A 51 -4.97 13.80 1.35
C VAL A 51 -4.74 13.89 2.86
N ILE A 52 -5.64 13.32 3.63
CA ILE A 52 -5.55 13.28 5.09
C ILE A 52 -4.61 12.15 5.51
N THR A 53 -3.59 12.47 6.33
CA THR A 53 -2.59 11.51 6.80
C THR A 53 -2.01 11.95 8.16
N PRO A 54 -1.41 11.08 8.99
CA PRO A 54 -0.72 11.52 10.20
C PRO A 54 0.63 12.16 9.86
N PRO A 55 1.12 13.14 10.67
CA PRO A 55 2.48 13.68 10.52
C PRO A 55 3.57 12.71 10.95
N ASN A 56 3.26 11.80 11.87
CA ASN A 56 4.18 10.85 12.44
C ASN A 56 4.28 9.59 11.59
N SER A 57 5.13 9.64 10.56
CA SER A 57 5.39 8.53 9.64
C SER A 57 6.75 8.68 8.97
N PHE A 58 7.17 7.66 8.22
CA PHE A 58 8.28 7.79 7.29
C PHE A 58 7.92 8.80 6.21
N ILE A 59 8.91 9.58 5.78
CA ILE A 59 8.71 10.71 4.84
C ILE A 59 7.98 10.30 3.56
N ALA A 60 8.09 9.06 3.10
CA ALA A 60 7.43 8.60 1.89
C ALA A 60 5.91 8.80 1.91
N SER A 61 5.25 8.57 3.06
CA SER A 61 3.80 8.78 3.19
C SER A 61 3.37 10.21 2.84
N THR A 62 4.20 11.21 3.20
CA THR A 62 3.94 12.61 2.86
C THR A 62 4.46 12.97 1.46
N ALA A 63 5.65 12.49 1.11
CA ALA A 63 6.31 12.85 -0.15
C ALA A 63 5.47 12.44 -1.38
N VAL A 64 4.84 11.26 -1.37
CA VAL A 64 4.01 10.82 -2.50
C VAL A 64 2.82 11.75 -2.76
N ILE A 65 2.24 12.35 -1.72
CA ILE A 65 1.15 13.32 -1.84
C ILE A 65 1.66 14.58 -2.54
N ILE A 66 2.81 15.10 -2.11
CA ILE A 66 3.46 16.28 -2.69
C ILE A 66 3.86 16.02 -4.15
N HIS A 67 4.42 14.84 -4.46
CA HIS A 67 4.82 14.49 -5.83
C HIS A 67 3.64 14.44 -6.80
N LEU A 68 2.44 14.11 -6.31
CA LEU A 68 1.20 14.18 -7.10
C LEU A 68 0.63 15.62 -7.22
N GLY A 69 1.29 16.61 -6.61
CA GLY A 69 0.86 18.01 -6.59
C GLY A 69 -0.30 18.26 -5.61
N ALA A 70 -0.64 17.30 -4.79
CA ALA A 70 -1.67 17.41 -3.76
C ALA A 70 -1.09 17.95 -2.44
N LYS A 71 -1.97 18.34 -1.52
CA LYS A 71 -1.62 18.87 -0.21
C LYS A 71 -1.83 17.80 0.86
N PRO A 72 -0.82 17.45 1.67
CA PRO A 72 -1.04 16.63 2.86
C PRO A 72 -1.79 17.46 3.92
N ILE A 73 -2.87 16.92 4.44
CA ILE A 73 -3.62 17.48 5.55
C ILE A 73 -3.34 16.62 6.78
N PHE A 74 -2.58 17.17 7.69
CA PHE A 74 -2.16 16.42 8.87
C PHE A 74 -3.26 16.39 9.93
N VAL A 75 -3.50 15.19 10.41
CA VAL A 75 -4.30 14.90 11.60
C VAL A 75 -3.39 14.34 12.66
N ASP A 76 -3.43 14.91 13.84
CA ASP A 76 -2.60 14.54 14.98
C ASP A 76 -2.75 13.07 15.35
N VAL A 77 -1.81 12.55 16.12
CA VAL A 77 -1.77 11.15 16.55
C VAL A 77 -2.23 11.00 18.00
N LYS A 78 -2.72 9.81 18.31
CA LYS A 78 -3.04 9.40 19.69
C LYS A 78 -1.77 8.95 20.44
N LYS A 79 -1.93 8.58 21.70
CA LYS A 79 -0.85 8.00 22.54
C LYS A 79 -0.22 6.75 21.91
N ASP A 80 -0.96 6.03 21.06
CA ASP A 80 -0.49 4.85 20.35
C ASP A 80 0.29 5.18 19.07
N GLN A 81 0.53 6.46 18.79
CA GLN A 81 1.26 7.02 17.65
C GLN A 81 0.54 6.87 16.30
N ASN A 82 -0.66 6.34 16.26
CA ASN A 82 -1.49 6.28 15.06
C ASN A 82 -2.42 7.49 14.98
N ILE A 83 -2.87 7.81 13.76
CA ILE A 83 -3.80 8.91 13.48
C ILE A 83 -5.00 8.90 14.43
N ASP A 84 -5.38 10.07 14.96
CA ASP A 84 -6.57 10.21 15.78
C ASP A 84 -7.82 10.24 14.89
N GLU A 85 -8.52 9.13 14.83
CA GLU A 85 -9.71 8.98 14.01
C GLU A 85 -10.83 9.97 14.36
N LYS A 86 -10.84 10.49 15.59
CA LYS A 86 -11.84 11.46 16.03
C LYS A 86 -11.64 12.84 15.43
N LYS A 87 -10.40 13.15 15.01
CA LYS A 87 -10.03 14.45 14.44
C LYS A 87 -10.06 14.45 12.90
N ILE A 88 -10.38 13.32 12.25
CA ILE A 88 -10.36 13.22 10.79
C ILE A 88 -11.51 14.07 10.19
N GLU A 89 -12.72 13.95 10.73
CA GLU A 89 -13.92 14.60 10.15
C GLU A 89 -13.78 16.13 10.08
N GLU A 90 -13.19 16.76 11.10
CA GLU A 90 -12.99 18.23 11.14
C GLU A 90 -11.99 18.75 10.09
N LYS A 91 -11.18 17.85 9.50
CA LYS A 91 -10.21 18.17 8.46
C LYS A 91 -10.70 17.88 7.04
N ILE A 92 -11.91 17.32 6.91
CA ILE A 92 -12.49 17.02 5.60
C ILE A 92 -12.99 18.32 4.96
N THR A 93 -12.58 18.54 3.72
CA THR A 93 -13.03 19.64 2.86
C THR A 93 -13.57 19.10 1.54
N SER A 94 -14.11 19.97 0.68
CA SER A 94 -14.49 19.59 -0.69
C SER A 94 -13.33 19.14 -1.57
N LYS A 95 -12.07 19.41 -1.15
CA LYS A 95 -10.85 19.02 -1.84
C LYS A 95 -10.28 17.68 -1.33
N THR A 96 -10.80 17.14 -0.23
CA THR A 96 -10.31 15.89 0.34
C THR A 96 -10.58 14.73 -0.62
N LYS A 97 -9.51 14.14 -1.15
CA LYS A 97 -9.57 13.10 -2.18
C LYS A 97 -9.29 11.69 -1.65
N ALA A 98 -8.52 11.57 -0.56
CA ALA A 98 -8.23 10.30 0.09
C ALA A 98 -7.92 10.48 1.57
N ILE A 99 -8.13 9.41 2.35
CA ILE A 99 -7.62 9.26 3.71
C ILE A 99 -6.54 8.19 3.68
N MET A 100 -5.36 8.51 4.19
CA MET A 100 -4.21 7.60 4.19
C MET A 100 -3.69 7.37 5.63
N PRO A 101 -4.31 6.44 6.39
CA PRO A 101 -3.81 6.03 7.69
C PRO A 101 -2.50 5.25 7.53
N VAL A 102 -1.60 5.42 8.50
CA VAL A 102 -0.33 4.68 8.58
C VAL A 102 -0.37 3.75 9.78
N HIS A 103 -0.13 2.47 9.57
CA HIS A 103 -0.08 1.46 10.63
C HIS A 103 1.34 1.41 11.24
N LEU A 104 1.64 2.43 12.04
CA LEU A 104 2.99 2.65 12.53
C LEU A 104 3.46 1.50 13.44
N THR A 105 4.69 1.04 13.24
CA THR A 105 5.33 -0.06 13.99
C THR A 105 4.53 -1.38 14.00
N GLY A 106 3.61 -1.54 13.04
CA GLY A 106 2.75 -2.72 12.95
C GLY A 106 1.48 -2.64 13.79
N ARG A 107 1.26 -1.55 14.54
CA ARG A 107 0.00 -1.31 15.25
C ARG A 107 -1.04 -0.76 14.28
N MET A 108 -2.17 -1.43 14.19
CA MET A 108 -3.27 -1.02 13.30
C MET A 108 -3.97 0.24 13.83
N CYS A 109 -4.30 1.16 12.92
CA CYS A 109 -5.25 2.24 13.22
C CYS A 109 -6.64 1.70 13.55
N ALA A 110 -7.51 2.52 14.13
CA ALA A 110 -8.91 2.19 14.39
C ALA A 110 -9.72 2.16 13.07
N MET A 111 -9.44 1.13 12.26
CA MET A 111 -9.92 1.05 10.88
C MET A 111 -11.43 1.00 10.73
N ASP A 112 -12.16 0.41 11.69
CA ASP A 112 -13.62 0.43 11.69
C ASP A 112 -14.18 1.86 11.72
N LYS A 113 -13.59 2.74 12.52
CA LYS A 113 -13.99 4.14 12.62
C LYS A 113 -13.59 4.93 11.36
N ILE A 114 -12.36 4.72 10.86
CA ILE A 114 -11.89 5.35 9.63
C ILE A 114 -12.78 4.94 8.44
N MET A 115 -13.13 3.67 8.32
CA MET A 115 -14.02 3.19 7.26
C MET A 115 -15.45 3.73 7.38
N ASN A 116 -15.94 3.99 8.59
CA ASN A 116 -17.23 4.66 8.77
C ASN A 116 -17.19 6.11 8.25
N ILE A 117 -16.10 6.85 8.52
CA ILE A 117 -15.88 8.19 7.98
C ILE A 117 -15.80 8.13 6.44
N SER A 118 -14.96 7.23 5.91
CA SER A 118 -14.83 6.99 4.48
C SER A 118 -16.19 6.78 3.79
N LYS A 119 -17.02 5.90 4.36
CA LYS A 119 -18.36 5.61 3.84
C LYS A 119 -19.29 6.84 3.90
N LYS A 120 -19.28 7.58 5.02
CA LYS A 120 -20.10 8.77 5.23
C LYS A 120 -19.81 9.86 4.20
N TYR A 121 -18.52 10.11 3.94
CA TYR A 121 -18.06 11.17 3.05
C TYR A 121 -17.73 10.68 1.63
N LYS A 122 -17.83 9.37 1.37
CA LYS A 122 -17.48 8.74 0.09
C LYS A 122 -16.02 9.01 -0.33
N ILE A 123 -15.12 9.06 0.64
CA ILE A 123 -13.69 9.30 0.43
C ILE A 123 -12.95 7.96 0.52
N PRO A 124 -12.15 7.57 -0.50
CA PRO A 124 -11.42 6.31 -0.49
C PRO A 124 -10.31 6.30 0.57
N VAL A 125 -9.94 5.10 1.01
CA VAL A 125 -8.89 4.85 2.00
C VAL A 125 -7.74 4.07 1.39
N VAL A 126 -6.53 4.62 1.50
CA VAL A 126 -5.27 3.95 1.17
C VAL A 126 -4.54 3.63 2.48
N GLU A 127 -4.42 2.36 2.82
CA GLU A 127 -3.69 1.94 4.01
C GLU A 127 -2.17 1.95 3.72
N ASP A 128 -1.39 2.74 4.45
CA ASP A 128 0.05 2.57 4.49
C ASP A 128 0.39 1.43 5.46
N CYS A 129 0.66 0.28 4.88
CA CYS A 129 0.96 -0.98 5.54
C CYS A 129 2.46 -1.31 5.56
N ALA A 130 3.33 -0.33 5.27
CA ALA A 130 4.78 -0.56 5.13
C ALA A 130 5.44 -1.21 6.35
N GLN A 131 4.80 -1.19 7.51
CA GLN A 131 5.31 -1.75 8.76
C GLN A 131 4.37 -2.80 9.38
N SER A 132 3.28 -3.20 8.69
CA SER A 132 2.18 -3.94 9.34
C SER A 132 1.82 -5.28 8.69
N ILE A 133 2.74 -5.87 7.92
CA ILE A 133 2.49 -7.20 7.34
C ILE A 133 2.09 -8.23 8.42
N MET A 134 0.96 -8.91 8.22
CA MET A 134 0.32 -9.83 9.15
C MET A 134 -0.27 -9.21 10.43
N SER A 135 -0.29 -7.89 10.56
CA SER A 135 -1.04 -7.24 11.63
C SER A 135 -2.54 -7.40 11.44
N LYS A 136 -3.28 -7.41 12.54
CA LYS A 136 -4.75 -7.58 12.56
C LYS A 136 -5.41 -6.55 13.45
N TYR A 137 -6.55 -6.07 13.02
CA TYR A 137 -7.47 -5.28 13.83
C TYR A 137 -8.87 -5.86 13.71
N LYS A 138 -9.52 -6.17 14.84
CA LYS A 138 -10.85 -6.81 14.89
C LYS A 138 -10.98 -8.01 13.92
N GLY A 139 -9.96 -8.88 13.90
CA GLY A 139 -9.93 -10.10 13.08
C GLY A 139 -9.60 -9.90 11.59
N LYS A 140 -9.56 -8.66 11.08
CA LYS A 140 -9.26 -8.34 9.68
C LYS A 140 -7.81 -7.89 9.52
N MET A 141 -7.17 -8.34 8.44
CA MET A 141 -5.75 -8.10 8.18
C MET A 141 -5.48 -6.65 7.73
N SER A 142 -4.27 -6.15 7.99
CA SER A 142 -3.75 -4.94 7.35
C SER A 142 -3.76 -5.10 5.83
N GLY A 143 -4.08 -4.03 5.12
CA GLY A 143 -4.20 -4.02 3.66
C GLY A 143 -5.49 -4.65 3.13
N ALA A 144 -6.45 -4.99 4.01
CA ALA A 144 -7.74 -5.51 3.61
C ALA A 144 -8.91 -4.60 4.00
N TRP A 145 -8.67 -3.52 4.71
CA TRP A 145 -9.70 -2.61 5.21
C TRP A 145 -10.10 -1.54 4.21
N GLY A 146 -9.12 -0.82 3.67
CA GLY A 146 -9.32 0.24 2.70
C GLY A 146 -9.55 -0.26 1.27
N ASP A 147 -9.56 0.66 0.34
CA ASP A 147 -9.65 0.37 -1.09
C ASP A 147 -8.36 -0.28 -1.60
N VAL A 148 -7.22 0.19 -1.04
CA VAL A 148 -5.87 -0.30 -1.35
C VAL A 148 -5.05 -0.38 -0.08
N GLY A 149 -4.31 -1.47 0.13
CA GLY A 149 -3.26 -1.59 1.13
C GLY A 149 -1.88 -1.57 0.46
N CYS A 150 -0.99 -0.68 0.88
CA CYS A 150 0.34 -0.47 0.29
C CYS A 150 1.44 -0.98 1.23
N PHE A 151 2.31 -1.84 0.74
CA PHE A 151 3.34 -2.51 1.53
C PHE A 151 4.74 -2.25 0.97
N SER A 152 5.71 -2.14 1.88
CA SER A 152 7.12 -2.10 1.55
C SER A 152 7.77 -3.44 1.88
N ALA A 153 8.64 -3.91 1.01
CA ALA A 153 9.53 -5.03 1.25
C ALA A 153 11.01 -4.61 1.20
N HIS A 154 11.30 -3.34 1.50
CA HIS A 154 12.65 -2.82 1.69
C HIS A 154 13.44 -3.68 2.69
N PRO A 155 14.79 -3.82 2.58
CA PRO A 155 15.62 -4.69 3.43
C PRO A 155 15.42 -4.55 4.94
N LEU A 156 14.99 -3.39 5.43
CA LEU A 156 14.72 -3.16 6.86
C LEU A 156 13.31 -3.57 7.31
N LYS A 157 12.44 -4.03 6.42
CA LYS A 157 11.07 -4.44 6.76
C LYS A 157 11.02 -5.89 7.27
N ASN A 158 9.91 -6.25 7.92
CA ASN A 158 9.72 -7.61 8.45
C ASN A 158 9.73 -8.69 7.36
N LEU A 159 9.03 -8.42 6.25
CA LEU A 159 9.17 -9.16 5.01
C LEU A 159 10.06 -8.32 4.09
N ASN A 160 11.27 -8.75 3.85
CA ASN A 160 12.29 -7.95 3.20
C ASN A 160 12.90 -8.66 1.99
N ALA A 161 13.15 -7.89 0.94
CA ALA A 161 13.90 -8.27 -0.25
C ALA A 161 15.42 -8.09 -0.03
N ILE A 162 16.23 -8.34 -1.05
CA ILE A 162 17.67 -8.04 -1.10
C ILE A 162 17.95 -6.77 -1.92
N GLY A 163 17.06 -5.83 -1.86
CA GLY A 163 17.00 -4.55 -2.55
C GLY A 163 15.63 -3.96 -2.39
N ASP A 164 15.27 -3.00 -3.23
CA ASP A 164 13.95 -2.40 -3.18
C ASP A 164 12.88 -3.36 -3.71
N ALA A 165 11.76 -3.39 -3.01
CA ALA A 165 10.55 -4.09 -3.41
C ALA A 165 9.35 -3.53 -2.64
N GLY A 166 8.17 -3.65 -3.24
CA GLY A 166 6.90 -3.32 -2.62
C GLY A 166 5.77 -4.04 -3.31
N TYR A 167 4.58 -3.87 -2.78
CA TYR A 167 3.37 -4.43 -3.38
C TYR A 167 2.15 -3.74 -2.79
N LEU A 168 1.03 -3.90 -3.49
CA LEU A 168 -0.26 -3.48 -2.98
C LEU A 168 -1.26 -4.63 -2.98
N THR A 169 -2.29 -4.49 -2.15
CA THR A 169 -3.41 -5.42 -2.06
C THR A 169 -4.72 -4.68 -2.26
N THR A 170 -5.69 -5.33 -2.88
CA THR A 170 -7.03 -4.78 -3.09
C THR A 170 -8.06 -5.89 -3.31
N ASN A 171 -9.33 -5.57 -3.07
CA ASN A 171 -10.45 -6.43 -3.42
C ASN A 171 -11.13 -6.03 -4.75
N ASN A 172 -10.69 -4.93 -5.35
CA ASN A 172 -11.24 -4.36 -6.57
C ASN A 172 -10.43 -4.82 -7.81
N LYS A 173 -11.10 -5.55 -8.73
CA LYS A 173 -10.47 -6.06 -9.95
C LYS A 173 -10.02 -4.91 -10.88
N TYR A 174 -10.79 -3.83 -10.94
CA TYR A 174 -10.43 -2.66 -11.76
C TYR A 174 -9.11 -2.05 -11.28
N ILE A 175 -8.97 -1.79 -9.96
CA ILE A 175 -7.73 -1.29 -9.36
C ILE A 175 -6.55 -2.21 -9.68
N CYS A 176 -6.72 -3.53 -9.46
CA CYS A 176 -5.68 -4.51 -9.77
C CYS A 176 -5.20 -4.41 -11.23
N ASN A 177 -6.12 -4.39 -12.19
CA ASN A 177 -5.78 -4.33 -13.60
C ASN A 177 -5.10 -3.00 -13.98
N GLN A 178 -5.63 -1.87 -13.50
CA GLN A 178 -5.05 -0.56 -13.80
C GLN A 178 -3.64 -0.41 -13.23
N ILE A 179 -3.39 -0.90 -12.01
CA ILE A 179 -2.04 -0.86 -11.41
C ILE A 179 -1.06 -1.75 -12.19
N LYS A 180 -1.49 -2.92 -12.67
CA LYS A 180 -0.67 -3.78 -13.54
C LYS A 180 -0.25 -3.06 -14.83
N ASN A 181 -1.16 -2.29 -15.44
CA ASN A 181 -0.85 -1.49 -16.61
C ASN A 181 0.07 -0.32 -16.26
N LEU A 182 -0.27 0.46 -15.22
CA LEU A 182 0.50 1.63 -14.79
C LEU A 182 1.94 1.28 -14.41
N ARG A 183 2.18 0.14 -13.74
CA ARG A 183 3.54 -0.30 -13.39
C ARG A 183 4.43 -0.65 -14.59
N THR A 184 3.81 -0.76 -15.80
CA THR A 184 4.48 -1.16 -17.04
C THR A 184 4.19 -0.14 -18.14
N HIS A 185 4.57 1.13 -17.92
CA HIS A 185 4.41 2.25 -18.87
C HIS A 185 2.96 2.56 -19.27
N GLY A 186 1.95 1.99 -18.62
CA GLY A 186 0.55 2.09 -19.03
C GLY A 186 0.17 1.16 -20.19
N MET A 187 1.06 0.24 -20.53
CA MET A 187 0.85 -0.75 -21.60
C MET A 187 -0.11 -1.86 -21.15
N GLU A 188 -0.93 -2.32 -22.06
CA GLU A 188 -1.67 -3.59 -21.92
C GLU A 188 -0.72 -4.79 -22.10
N GLU A 189 -1.19 -6.00 -21.77
CA GLU A 189 -0.39 -7.23 -21.90
C GLU A 189 0.16 -7.44 -23.32
N SER A 190 -0.58 -7.02 -24.35
CA SER A 190 -0.15 -7.08 -25.76
C SER A 190 1.03 -6.16 -26.08
N ARG A 191 1.37 -5.20 -25.21
CA ARG A 191 2.38 -4.14 -25.38
C ARG A 191 2.17 -3.24 -26.61
N ASN A 192 1.10 -3.44 -27.38
CA ASN A 192 0.80 -2.67 -28.58
C ASN A 192 -0.09 -1.46 -28.32
N ASN A 193 -0.79 -1.44 -27.19
CA ASN A 193 -1.72 -0.39 -26.81
C ASN A 193 -1.30 0.25 -25.49
N VAL A 194 -1.19 1.59 -25.48
CA VAL A 194 -0.97 2.40 -24.28
C VAL A 194 -2.24 3.21 -24.04
N LYS A 195 -2.92 2.94 -22.92
CA LYS A 195 -4.16 3.67 -22.55
C LYS A 195 -3.88 4.90 -21.71
N ASN A 196 -2.83 4.87 -20.91
CA ASN A 196 -2.45 5.93 -20.00
C ASN A 196 -0.93 6.03 -19.93
N PHE A 197 -0.39 7.19 -19.59
CA PHE A 197 1.03 7.30 -19.27
C PHE A 197 1.28 6.65 -17.90
N GLY A 198 2.10 5.60 -17.90
CA GLY A 198 2.43 4.83 -16.71
C GLY A 198 3.88 5.04 -16.28
N TYR A 199 4.32 4.14 -15.42
CA TYR A 199 5.61 4.19 -14.75
C TYR A 199 6.39 2.90 -15.01
N VAL A 200 7.67 2.89 -14.66
CA VAL A 200 8.45 1.66 -14.50
C VAL A 200 8.47 1.32 -13.01
N SER A 201 7.53 0.49 -12.58
CA SER A 201 7.41 0.09 -11.19
C SER A 201 7.13 -1.40 -11.07
N ARG A 202 8.06 -2.21 -11.55
CA ARG A 202 7.96 -3.67 -11.53
C ARG A 202 8.90 -4.24 -10.45
N MET A 203 8.45 -5.27 -9.77
CA MET A 203 9.33 -6.08 -8.93
C MET A 203 10.15 -7.01 -9.83
N ASP A 204 11.45 -7.12 -9.58
CA ASP A 204 12.29 -8.10 -10.25
C ASP A 204 11.98 -9.51 -9.76
N ASN A 205 12.08 -10.48 -10.67
CA ASN A 205 11.79 -11.88 -10.36
C ASN A 205 12.73 -12.45 -9.28
N LEU A 206 13.96 -11.95 -9.22
CA LEU A 206 14.93 -12.27 -8.18
C LEU A 206 14.42 -11.85 -6.79
N GLN A 207 13.91 -10.63 -6.67
CA GLN A 207 13.34 -10.15 -5.41
C GLN A 207 12.13 -10.99 -4.98
N ALA A 208 11.27 -11.34 -5.93
CA ALA A 208 10.11 -12.21 -5.67
C ALA A 208 10.54 -13.61 -5.19
N SER A 209 11.59 -14.19 -5.74
CA SER A 209 12.17 -15.48 -5.28
C SER A 209 12.61 -15.41 -3.82
N VAL A 210 13.37 -14.37 -3.46
CA VAL A 210 13.83 -14.15 -2.08
C VAL A 210 12.64 -13.95 -1.13
N LEU A 211 11.66 -13.15 -1.55
CA LEU A 211 10.46 -12.90 -0.76
C LEU A 211 9.62 -14.16 -0.57
N ASN A 212 9.49 -15.01 -1.60
CA ASN A 212 8.80 -16.29 -1.50
C ASN A 212 9.44 -17.23 -0.47
N PHE A 213 10.75 -17.28 -0.39
CA PHE A 213 11.50 -18.03 0.63
C PHE A 213 11.30 -17.43 2.03
N ARG A 214 11.38 -16.10 2.17
CA ARG A 214 11.24 -15.40 3.45
C ARG A 214 9.83 -15.44 4.01
N LEU A 215 8.80 -15.51 3.16
CA LEU A 215 7.41 -15.67 3.59
C LEU A 215 7.19 -16.90 4.47
N GLU A 216 7.93 -17.99 4.23
CA GLU A 216 7.81 -19.22 5.03
C GLU A 216 8.25 -19.00 6.49
N LYS A 217 9.17 -18.08 6.71
CA LYS A 217 9.73 -17.74 8.03
C LYS A 217 9.07 -16.51 8.68
N LEU A 218 8.19 -15.79 7.97
CA LEU A 218 7.66 -14.50 8.38
C LEU A 218 6.95 -14.54 9.76
N LYS A 219 6.19 -15.60 10.05
CA LYS A 219 5.55 -15.76 11.36
C LYS A 219 6.56 -15.79 12.51
N LYS A 220 7.67 -16.52 12.31
CA LYS A 220 8.76 -16.60 13.29
C LYS A 220 9.45 -15.25 13.46
N VAL A 221 9.75 -14.57 12.35
CA VAL A 221 10.36 -13.23 12.36
C VAL A 221 9.49 -12.23 13.11
N ASN A 222 8.19 -12.19 12.81
CA ASN A 222 7.25 -11.29 13.50
C ASN A 222 7.11 -11.61 15.00
N LYS A 223 7.20 -12.88 15.39
CA LYS A 223 7.21 -13.26 16.80
C LYS A 223 8.45 -12.72 17.50
N ILE A 224 9.64 -12.99 16.98
CA ILE A 224 10.92 -12.52 17.57
C ILE A 224 10.92 -10.99 17.73
N ARG A 225 10.44 -10.24 16.72
CA ARG A 225 10.39 -8.77 16.78
C ARG A 225 9.38 -8.21 17.79
N ARG A 226 8.39 -8.98 18.20
CA ARG A 226 7.44 -8.60 19.26
C ARG A 226 7.94 -8.95 20.65
N ASP A 227 8.74 -10.01 20.74
CA ASP A 227 9.25 -10.52 22.01
C ASP A 227 10.51 -9.72 22.48
N ASN A 228 11.13 -8.91 21.59
CA ASN A 228 12.20 -7.95 21.86
C ASN A 228 11.65 -6.55 22.16
#